data_2456e9c75667d1cdb3efe508a78e937e
#
_entry.id   2456e9c75667d1cdb3efe508a78e937e
#
_cell.length_a   1.000
_cell.length_b   1.000
_cell.length_c   1.000
_cell.angle_alpha   90.00
_cell.angle_beta   90.00
_cell.angle_gamma   90.00
#
_symmetry.space_group_name_H-M   'P 1'
#
loop_
_entity.id
_entity.type
_entity.pdbx_description
1 polymer ?
#
loop_
_entity_poly.entity_id
_entity_poly.type
_entity_poly.pdbx_seq_one_letter_code
_entity_poly.pdbx_strand_id
1 'polypeptide(L)'
;MEGDEVKQQIPHIQASTIRLADFCDSNPEAWLAFAESQFRRAGIKSELVKFDAVVEKLPLSLITKLTLLIAKPPKEEPYAKLCSELT
;
A
#
# COMPACT_ATOMS: atom_id res chain seq x y z
N MET A 1 -28.98 8.44 -11.08
CA MET A 1 -28.32 8.40 -10.88
C MET A 1 -27.89 8.22 -10.59
N GLU A 2 -27.79 8.09 -10.62
CA GLU A 2 -26.98 7.86 -10.47
C GLU A 2 -26.40 7.72 -9.89
N GLY A 3 -26.21 7.78 -9.93
CA GLY A 3 -25.32 7.64 -9.60
C GLY A 3 -24.81 7.49 -9.39
N ASP A 4 -24.72 7.45 -9.47
CA ASP A 4 -24.01 7.48 -9.46
C ASP A 4 -23.52 7.16 -9.69
N GLU A 5 -23.59 6.96 -10.12
CA GLU A 5 -23.12 6.69 -10.47
C GLU A 5 -22.30 6.55 -10.77
N VAL A 6 -22.10 6.50 -11.28
CA VAL A 6 -21.39 6.41 -11.59
C VAL A 6 -20.47 6.65 -11.45
N LYS A 7 -20.00 6.95 -11.42
CA LYS A 7 -19.04 7.19 -11.16
C LYS A 7 -18.05 6.41 -10.80
N GLN A 8 -18.11 5.72 -10.50
CA GLN A 8 -17.29 4.86 -10.02
C GLN A 8 -16.42 4.15 -10.89
N GLN A 9 -16.54 4.27 -12.00
CA GLN A 9 -15.75 3.54 -12.91
C GLN A 9 -14.40 4.14 -13.17
N ILE A 10 -13.95 5.01 -12.35
CA ILE A 10 -12.60 5.54 -12.46
C ILE A 10 -11.65 4.54 -11.83
N PRO A 11 -10.81 3.85 -12.62
CA PRO A 11 -10.04 2.72 -12.09
C PRO A 11 -9.03 3.09 -11.01
N HIS A 12 -8.42 4.25 -11.10
CA HIS A 12 -7.40 4.58 -10.12
C HIS A 12 -7.99 4.83 -8.73
N ILE A 13 -9.29 4.96 -8.64
CA ILE A 13 -9.94 5.12 -7.34
C ILE A 13 -9.83 3.87 -6.52
N GLN A 14 -9.57 2.73 -7.14
CA GLN A 14 -9.45 1.48 -6.40
C GLN A 14 -8.43 1.59 -5.27
N ALA A 15 -7.31 2.25 -5.54
CA ALA A 15 -6.29 2.39 -4.51
C ALA A 15 -6.81 3.18 -3.32
N SER A 16 -7.61 4.22 -3.58
CA SER A 16 -8.11 5.05 -2.50
C SER A 16 -9.26 4.42 -1.73
N THR A 17 -9.81 3.31 -2.24
CA THR A 17 -10.87 2.62 -1.52
C THR A 17 -10.34 1.56 -0.56
N ILE A 18 -9.04 1.30 -0.59
CA ILE A 18 -8.44 0.35 0.34
C ILE A 18 -8.34 0.97 1.71
N ARG A 19 -8.75 0.21 2.71
CA ARG A 19 -8.67 0.66 4.09
C ARG A 19 -7.74 -0.24 4.85
N LEU A 20 -6.45 0.04 4.78
CA LEU A 20 -5.48 -0.69 5.58
C LEU A 20 -5.51 -0.17 7.00
N ALA A 21 -5.34 -1.07 7.96
CA ALA A 21 -5.19 -0.68 9.36
C ALA A 21 -3.86 0.03 9.52
N ASP A 22 -3.69 0.70 10.66
CA ASP A 22 -2.41 1.31 10.97
C ASP A 22 -1.34 0.23 11.07
N PHE A 23 -0.12 0.58 10.67
CA PHE A 23 0.97 -0.37 10.69
C PHE A 23 1.20 -0.93 12.09
N CYS A 24 1.45 -2.23 12.16
CA CYS A 24 1.68 -2.91 13.43
C CYS A 24 3.17 -3.15 13.63
N ASP A 25 3.82 -2.33 14.46
CA ASP A 25 5.25 -2.44 14.71
C ASP A 25 5.64 -3.78 15.32
N SER A 26 4.78 -4.31 16.19
CA SER A 26 5.13 -5.51 16.92
C SER A 26 5.04 -6.76 16.06
N ASN A 27 4.35 -6.68 14.92
CA ASN A 27 4.22 -7.85 14.06
C ASN A 27 4.04 -7.40 12.61
N PRO A 28 5.12 -6.90 12.00
CA PRO A 28 5.02 -6.40 10.62
C PRO A 28 4.61 -7.48 9.62
N GLU A 29 5.03 -8.72 9.85
CA GLU A 29 4.67 -9.79 8.91
C GLU A 29 3.16 -10.04 8.89
N ALA A 30 2.53 -10.04 10.06
CA ALA A 30 1.09 -10.23 10.11
C ALA A 30 0.37 -9.05 9.45
N TRP A 31 0.86 -7.83 9.69
CA TRP A 31 0.26 -6.67 9.08
C TRP A 31 0.39 -6.71 7.57
N LEU A 32 1.55 -7.13 7.06
CA LEU A 32 1.74 -7.25 5.62
C LEU A 32 0.85 -8.32 5.01
N ALA A 33 0.63 -9.42 5.73
CA ALA A 33 -0.30 -10.45 5.26
C ALA A 33 -1.71 -9.88 5.15
N PHE A 34 -2.10 -9.07 6.11
CA PHE A 34 -3.39 -8.38 6.05
C PHE A 34 -3.45 -7.46 4.84
N ALA A 35 -2.39 -6.68 4.61
CA ALA A 35 -2.36 -5.77 3.47
C ALA A 35 -2.49 -6.53 2.15
N GLU A 36 -1.77 -7.66 2.03
CA GLU A 36 -1.86 -8.48 0.84
C GLU A 36 -3.29 -8.96 0.59
N SER A 37 -3.95 -9.35 1.66
CA SER A 37 -5.33 -9.78 1.58
C SER A 37 -6.22 -8.67 1.02
N GLN A 38 -6.01 -7.45 1.48
CA GLN A 38 -6.79 -6.32 1.01
C GLN A 38 -6.51 -6.00 -0.45
N PHE A 39 -5.24 -6.10 -0.86
CA PHE A 39 -4.89 -5.88 -2.26
C PHE A 39 -5.55 -6.91 -3.16
N ARG A 40 -5.51 -8.19 -2.77
CA ARG A 40 -6.15 -9.23 -3.56
C ARG A 40 -7.65 -8.99 -3.69
N ARG A 41 -8.26 -8.60 -2.58
CA ARG A 41 -9.70 -8.36 -2.56
C ARG A 41 -10.08 -7.22 -3.48
N ALA A 42 -9.24 -6.18 -3.54
CA ALA A 42 -9.49 -5.02 -4.39
C ALA A 42 -9.00 -5.21 -5.82
N GLY A 43 -8.34 -6.33 -6.12
CA GLY A 43 -7.84 -6.57 -7.46
C GLY A 43 -6.62 -5.74 -7.82
N ILE A 44 -5.89 -5.26 -6.82
CA ILE A 44 -4.72 -4.41 -7.05
C ILE A 44 -3.51 -5.29 -7.27
N LYS A 45 -2.86 -5.10 -8.42
CA LYS A 45 -1.70 -5.88 -8.80
C LYS A 45 -0.45 -5.03 -9.00
N SER A 46 -0.61 -3.72 -9.11
CA SER A 46 0.52 -2.83 -9.34
C SER A 46 1.43 -2.78 -8.13
N GLU A 47 2.71 -3.07 -8.35
CA GLU A 47 3.71 -2.99 -7.30
C GLU A 47 3.79 -1.60 -6.71
N LEU A 48 3.75 -0.58 -7.56
CA LEU A 48 3.86 0.79 -7.09
C LEU A 48 2.64 1.22 -6.29
N VAL A 49 1.46 0.80 -6.71
CA VAL A 49 0.24 1.12 -5.97
C VAL A 49 0.28 0.50 -4.58
N LYS A 50 0.73 -0.76 -4.49
CA LYS A 50 0.87 -1.41 -3.20
C LYS A 50 1.91 -0.71 -2.33
N PHE A 51 3.03 -0.33 -2.95
CA PHE A 51 4.09 0.40 -2.27
C PHE A 51 3.54 1.67 -1.62
N ASP A 52 2.85 2.48 -2.42
CA ASP A 52 2.32 3.75 -1.93
C ASP A 52 1.27 3.55 -0.84
N ALA A 53 0.42 2.54 -0.98
CA ALA A 53 -0.61 2.27 0.00
C ALA A 53 -0.01 1.89 1.35
N VAL A 54 1.06 1.09 1.33
CA VAL A 54 1.73 0.70 2.57
C VAL A 54 2.45 1.88 3.20
N VAL A 55 3.16 2.67 2.38
CA VAL A 55 3.88 3.84 2.90
C VAL A 55 2.93 4.77 3.63
N GLU A 56 1.72 4.92 3.12
CA GLU A 56 0.74 5.81 3.73
C GLU A 56 0.44 5.44 5.18
N LYS A 57 0.60 4.18 5.53
CA LYS A 57 0.26 3.69 6.87
C LYS A 57 1.45 3.52 7.79
N LEU A 58 2.65 3.81 7.31
CA LEU A 58 3.84 3.66 8.14
C LEU A 58 3.97 4.80 9.15
N PRO A 59 4.46 4.51 10.36
CA PRO A 59 4.74 5.58 11.31
C PRO A 59 5.91 6.44 10.84
N LEU A 60 5.95 7.66 11.31
CA LEU A 60 6.96 8.61 10.89
C LEU A 60 8.38 8.11 11.12
N SER A 61 8.59 7.35 12.20
CA SER A 61 9.91 6.81 12.48
C SER A 61 10.41 5.90 11.37
N LEU A 62 9.52 5.08 10.80
CA LEU A 62 9.90 4.21 9.70
C LEU A 62 10.04 5.00 8.41
N ILE A 63 9.17 5.96 8.19
CA ILE A 63 9.28 6.80 7.00
C ILE A 63 10.64 7.50 6.99
N THR A 64 11.09 7.97 8.15
CA THR A 64 12.38 8.62 8.24
C THR A 64 13.52 7.66 7.90
N LYS A 65 13.44 6.43 8.38
CA LYS A 65 14.47 5.45 8.09
C LYS A 65 14.50 5.05 6.62
N LEU A 66 13.35 5.10 5.96
CA LEU A 66 13.23 4.63 4.59
C LEU A 66 13.13 5.77 3.60
N THR A 67 13.59 6.96 3.99
CA THR A 67 13.42 8.15 3.16
C THR A 67 13.88 7.96 1.72
N LEU A 68 15.07 7.39 1.52
CA LEU A 68 15.59 7.23 0.16
C LEU A 68 14.76 6.27 -0.65
N LEU A 69 14.32 5.19 -0.04
CA LEU A 69 13.50 4.21 -0.73
C LEU A 69 12.15 4.83 -1.14
N ILE A 70 11.57 5.61 -0.24
CA ILE A 70 10.28 6.23 -0.49
C ILE A 70 10.39 7.34 -1.53
N ALA A 71 11.45 8.15 -1.46
CA ALA A 71 11.63 9.26 -2.40
C ALA A 71 11.90 8.78 -3.81
N LYS A 72 12.60 7.64 -3.93
CA LYS A 72 12.92 7.07 -5.22
C LYS A 72 12.62 5.58 -5.20
N PRO A 73 11.36 5.20 -5.40
CA PRO A 73 11.03 3.78 -5.38
C PRO A 73 11.79 3.03 -6.46
N PRO A 74 12.27 1.82 -6.17
CA PRO A 74 12.94 1.02 -7.18
C PRO A 74 12.04 0.79 -8.38
N LYS A 75 12.64 0.69 -9.55
CA LYS A 75 11.87 0.44 -10.75
C LYS A 75 11.36 -0.99 -10.79
N GLU A 76 12.10 -1.91 -10.18
CA GLU A 76 11.70 -3.31 -10.15
C GLU A 76 11.30 -3.70 -8.76
N GLU A 77 10.12 -4.27 -8.64
CA GLU A 77 9.62 -4.83 -7.38
C GLU A 77 9.70 -3.86 -6.21
N PRO A 78 9.17 -2.64 -6.38
CA PRO A 78 9.26 -1.68 -5.27
C PRO A 78 8.56 -2.18 -4.01
N TYR A 79 7.41 -2.82 -4.14
CA TYR A 79 6.68 -3.32 -3.00
C TYR A 79 7.43 -4.46 -2.30
N ALA A 80 8.00 -5.38 -3.09
CA ALA A 80 8.76 -6.48 -2.50
C ALA A 80 9.94 -5.96 -1.70
N LYS A 81 10.63 -4.95 -2.23
CA LYS A 81 11.77 -4.38 -1.53
C LYS A 81 11.35 -3.66 -0.26
N LEU A 82 10.22 -2.97 -0.31
CA LEU A 82 9.70 -2.33 0.89
C LEU A 82 9.37 -3.37 1.96
N CYS A 83 8.72 -4.46 1.58
CA CYS A 83 8.39 -5.52 2.52
C CYS A 83 9.65 -6.09 3.17
N SER A 84 10.70 -6.26 2.39
CA SER A 84 11.96 -6.76 2.89
C SER A 84 12.54 -5.84 3.96
N GLU A 85 12.40 -4.53 3.77
CA GLU A 85 12.89 -3.57 4.75
C GLU A 85 12.05 -3.54 6.01
N LEU A 86 10.76 -3.87 5.90
CA LEU A 86 9.86 -3.83 7.05
C LEU A 86 9.95 -5.08 7.90
N THR A 87 10.43 -6.16 7.35
CA THR A 87 10.57 -7.42 8.07
C THR A 87 12.03 -7.80 8.24
#